data_0cd25f569d8f58ff041cbd505459fd9c
#
_entry.id   0cd25f569d8f58ff041cbd505459fd9c
#
_cell.length_a   1.000
_cell.length_b   1.000
_cell.length_c   1.000
_cell.angle_alpha   90.00
_cell.angle_beta   90.00
_cell.angle_gamma   90.00
#
_symmetry.space_group_name_H-M   'P 1'
#
loop_
_entity.id
_entity.type
_entity.pdbx_description
1 polymer ?
#
loop_
_entity_poly.entity_id
_entity_poly.type
_entity_poly.pdbx_seq_one_letter_code
_entity_poly.pdbx_strand_id
1 'polypeptide(L)'
;IYQSKPTLRVHYPNNLAVGGFHRDSDYNHPLEEINIWVPITNATDTASIWIESSYDKKDFSPNNLKFGECLIFDSSLMHGNKENKEKYTRISFDFRVIPISKWNNEAEEKSSLANQIKFKIGDYYSISD
;
A
#
# COMPACT_ATOMS: atom_id res chain seq x y z
N ILE A 1 4.44 -15.49 2.19
CA ILE A 1 3.23 -15.06 2.91
C ILE A 1 2.73 -13.83 2.20
N TYR A 2 1.44 -13.73 1.98
CA TYR A 2 0.82 -12.63 1.25
C TYR A 2 -0.52 -12.22 1.88
N GLN A 3 -0.93 -10.97 1.71
CA GLN A 3 -2.23 -10.49 2.13
C GLN A 3 -3.34 -11.23 1.38
N SER A 4 -4.25 -11.86 2.12
CA SER A 4 -5.30 -12.75 1.58
C SER A 4 -6.28 -12.05 0.64
N LYS A 5 -6.58 -10.78 0.91
CA LYS A 5 -7.53 -9.97 0.14
C LYS A 5 -6.89 -8.65 -0.27
N PRO A 6 -6.53 -8.46 -1.54
CA PRO A 6 -6.06 -7.17 -2.05
C PRO A 6 -7.07 -6.06 -1.79
N THR A 7 -6.57 -4.85 -1.58
CA THR A 7 -7.41 -3.67 -1.39
C THR A 7 -7.64 -2.97 -2.72
N LEU A 8 -8.87 -2.91 -3.18
CA LEU A 8 -9.24 -2.13 -4.38
C LEU A 8 -9.33 -0.65 -4.03
N ARG A 9 -8.75 0.19 -4.86
CA ARG A 9 -8.73 1.65 -4.72
C ARG A 9 -9.30 2.32 -5.95
N VAL A 10 -10.26 3.23 -5.76
CA VAL A 10 -10.83 4.06 -6.83
C VAL A 10 -10.59 5.51 -6.47
N HIS A 11 -9.92 6.26 -7.34
CA HIS A 11 -9.54 7.64 -7.13
C HIS A 11 -10.14 8.52 -8.21
N TYR A 12 -11.29 9.12 -7.89
CA TYR A 12 -12.03 9.99 -8.80
C TYR A 12 -11.36 11.35 -8.98
N PRO A 13 -11.56 12.03 -10.14
CA PRO A 13 -11.18 13.41 -10.31
C PRO A 13 -11.75 14.32 -9.22
N ASN A 14 -10.96 15.31 -8.81
CA ASN A 14 -11.29 16.30 -7.76
C ASN A 14 -11.63 15.68 -6.39
N ASN A 15 -11.18 14.45 -6.15
CA ASN A 15 -11.31 13.79 -4.86
C ASN A 15 -9.92 13.42 -4.30
N LEU A 16 -9.86 13.37 -2.99
CA LEU A 16 -8.77 12.71 -2.29
C LEU A 16 -9.12 11.22 -2.17
N ALA A 17 -8.24 10.34 -2.63
CA ALA A 17 -8.38 8.92 -2.34
C ALA A 17 -8.20 8.68 -0.84
N VAL A 18 -8.52 7.47 -0.41
CA VAL A 18 -8.48 7.09 1.01
C VAL A 18 -7.10 7.39 1.63
N GLY A 19 -7.13 8.13 2.72
CA GLY A 19 -5.98 8.37 3.59
C GLY A 19 -5.05 9.51 3.15
N GLY A 20 -4.61 10.29 4.13
CA GLY A 20 -3.47 11.18 4.01
C GLY A 20 -2.16 10.39 3.94
N PHE A 21 -1.04 11.11 3.95
CA PHE A 21 0.29 10.50 4.02
C PHE A 21 0.48 9.76 5.35
N HIS A 22 0.92 8.50 5.28
CA HIS A 22 1.13 7.63 6.43
C HIS A 22 2.20 6.58 6.12
N ARG A 23 2.67 5.90 7.16
CA ARG A 23 3.40 4.64 7.08
C ARG A 23 2.48 3.51 7.49
N ASP A 24 2.59 2.36 6.87
CA ASP A 24 1.79 1.20 7.29
C ASP A 24 2.14 0.78 8.72
N SER A 25 3.38 0.94 9.13
CA SER A 25 3.83 0.71 10.51
C SER A 25 3.08 1.55 11.56
N ASP A 26 2.58 2.75 11.19
CA ASP A 26 1.77 3.58 12.08
C ASP A 26 0.39 2.94 12.38
N TYR A 27 0.00 1.95 11.57
CA TYR A 27 -1.22 1.15 11.71
C TYR A 27 -0.96 -0.27 12.20
N ASN A 28 0.16 -0.51 12.87
CA ASN A 28 0.62 -1.79 13.42
C ASN A 28 1.04 -2.84 12.38
N HIS A 29 1.15 -2.50 11.12
CA HIS A 29 1.65 -3.44 10.12
C HIS A 29 3.08 -3.88 10.44
N PRO A 30 3.42 -5.16 10.20
CA PRO A 30 4.78 -5.65 10.35
C PRO A 30 5.78 -4.86 9.48
N LEU A 31 6.97 -4.59 10.03
CA LEU A 31 8.02 -3.87 9.30
C LEU A 31 8.61 -4.69 8.13
N GLU A 32 8.40 -5.99 8.16
CA GLU A 32 8.87 -6.92 7.13
C GLU A 32 7.98 -6.95 5.89
N GLU A 33 6.83 -6.25 5.93
CA GLU A 33 5.93 -6.13 4.78
C GLU A 33 6.57 -5.34 3.65
N ILE A 34 6.35 -5.85 2.46
CA ILE A 34 6.66 -5.20 1.19
C ILE A 34 5.32 -4.89 0.51
N ASN A 35 5.07 -3.64 0.22
CA ASN A 35 3.89 -3.20 -0.51
C ASN A 35 4.05 -3.47 -2.01
N ILE A 36 3.00 -4.03 -2.61
CA ILE A 36 2.86 -4.15 -4.06
C ILE A 36 1.62 -3.38 -4.48
N TRP A 37 1.83 -2.32 -5.24
CA TRP A 37 0.75 -1.47 -5.74
C TRP A 37 0.64 -1.60 -7.26
N VAL A 38 -0.55 -1.94 -7.75
CA VAL A 38 -0.80 -2.26 -9.16
C VAL A 38 -1.93 -1.38 -9.70
N PRO A 39 -1.64 -0.38 -10.52
CA PRO A 39 -2.66 0.36 -11.23
C PRO A 39 -3.23 -0.48 -12.38
N ILE A 40 -4.55 -0.53 -12.50
CA ILE A 40 -5.26 -1.15 -13.63
C ILE A 40 -5.79 -0.09 -14.63
N THR A 41 -5.48 1.16 -14.38
CA THR A 41 -5.52 2.28 -15.32
C THR A 41 -4.14 2.94 -15.29
N ASN A 42 -3.83 3.84 -16.22
CA ASN A 42 -2.64 4.67 -16.04
C ASN A 42 -2.76 5.48 -14.74
N ALA A 43 -1.64 5.71 -14.10
CA ALA A 43 -1.54 6.52 -12.88
C ALA A 43 -0.40 7.52 -13.07
N THR A 44 -0.74 8.80 -13.23
CA THR A 44 0.23 9.87 -13.43
C THR A 44 -0.02 11.02 -12.46
N ASP A 45 1.04 11.71 -12.10
CA ASP A 45 1.02 12.91 -11.27
C ASP A 45 0.07 12.80 -10.05
N THR A 46 -0.97 13.60 -9.98
CA THR A 46 -1.89 13.64 -8.84
C THR A 46 -2.81 12.43 -8.75
N ALA A 47 -3.01 11.67 -9.84
CA ALA A 47 -3.72 10.39 -9.80
C ALA A 47 -2.84 9.23 -9.31
N SER A 48 -1.53 9.42 -9.23
CA SER A 48 -0.60 8.39 -8.76
C SER A 48 -0.50 8.34 -7.24
N ILE A 49 0.22 7.33 -6.74
CA ILE A 49 0.68 7.28 -5.36
C ILE A 49 1.96 8.11 -5.21
N TRP A 50 2.05 8.85 -4.13
CA TRP A 50 3.21 9.68 -3.78
C TRP A 50 3.96 9.02 -2.64
N ILE A 51 5.27 8.86 -2.77
CA ILE A 51 6.12 8.18 -1.79
C ILE A 51 7.37 9.03 -1.54
N GLU A 52 7.86 9.04 -0.29
CA GLU A 52 9.17 9.58 0.04
C GLU A 52 10.31 8.69 -0.51
N SER A 53 11.44 9.27 -0.86
CA SER A 53 12.55 8.54 -1.47
C SER A 53 13.31 7.63 -0.48
N SER A 54 13.27 7.96 0.81
CA SER A 54 13.78 7.14 1.92
C SER A 54 13.12 7.58 3.22
N TYR A 55 13.24 6.75 4.25
CA TYR A 55 12.62 6.96 5.55
C TYR A 55 12.82 8.38 6.09
N ASP A 56 11.71 9.04 6.44
CA ASP A 56 11.59 10.38 7.06
C ASP A 56 12.15 11.56 6.24
N LYS A 57 12.44 11.37 4.96
CA LYS A 57 12.86 12.48 4.08
C LYS A 57 11.75 13.44 3.71
N LYS A 58 10.52 12.96 3.60
CA LYS A 58 9.33 13.75 3.26
C LYS A 58 9.43 14.47 1.90
N ASP A 59 10.30 14.02 1.01
CA ASP A 59 10.55 14.52 -0.34
C ASP A 59 9.62 13.85 -1.38
N PHE A 60 8.33 13.85 -1.09
CA PHE A 60 7.33 13.11 -1.84
C PHE A 60 7.32 13.41 -3.33
N SER A 61 7.33 12.35 -4.13
CA SER A 61 7.19 12.42 -5.58
C SER A 61 6.17 11.41 -6.10
N PRO A 62 5.50 11.68 -7.24
CA PRO A 62 4.56 10.73 -7.83
C PRO A 62 5.30 9.56 -8.46
N ASN A 63 4.79 8.35 -8.28
CA ASN A 63 5.28 7.15 -8.95
C ASN A 63 4.40 6.87 -10.17
N ASN A 64 4.75 7.48 -11.31
CA ASN A 64 3.99 7.37 -12.54
C ASN A 64 4.11 5.99 -13.15
N LEU A 65 2.98 5.29 -13.29
CA LEU A 65 2.91 3.94 -13.82
C LEU A 65 1.83 3.83 -14.90
N LYS A 66 2.07 2.92 -15.83
CA LYS A 66 1.11 2.51 -16.85
C LYS A 66 0.44 1.21 -16.46
N PHE A 67 -0.69 0.91 -17.11
CA PHE A 67 -1.29 -0.42 -17.04
C PHE A 67 -0.25 -1.51 -17.35
N GLY A 68 -0.19 -2.54 -16.51
CA GLY A 68 0.75 -3.65 -16.62
C GLY A 68 2.07 -3.46 -15.85
N GLU A 69 2.31 -2.28 -15.28
CA GLU A 69 3.43 -2.03 -14.36
C GLU A 69 2.98 -2.17 -12.91
N CYS A 70 3.91 -2.40 -12.01
CA CYS A 70 3.65 -2.40 -10.57
C CYS A 70 4.75 -1.64 -9.83
N LEU A 71 4.40 -1.10 -8.69
CA LEU A 71 5.33 -0.47 -7.76
C LEU A 71 5.53 -1.39 -6.55
N ILE A 72 6.78 -1.61 -6.20
CA ILE A 72 7.18 -2.36 -5.01
C ILE A 72 7.93 -1.42 -4.08
N PHE A 73 7.48 -1.30 -2.84
CA PHE A 73 8.12 -0.40 -1.87
C PHE A 73 7.96 -0.91 -0.44
N ASP A 74 8.87 -0.46 0.41
CA ASP A 74 8.93 -0.81 1.83
C ASP A 74 7.77 -0.19 2.62
N SER A 75 7.16 -0.95 3.52
CA SER A 75 6.04 -0.51 4.36
C SER A 75 6.41 0.64 5.32
N SER A 76 7.69 0.84 5.58
CA SER A 76 8.20 1.93 6.42
C SER A 76 8.25 3.28 5.70
N LEU A 77 8.16 3.31 4.37
CA LEU A 77 8.17 4.56 3.62
C LEU A 77 6.81 5.27 3.74
N MET A 78 6.89 6.56 4.06
CA MET A 78 5.69 7.39 4.10
C MET A 78 5.16 7.57 2.68
N HIS A 79 3.87 7.26 2.51
CA HIS A 79 3.20 7.30 1.21
C HIS A 79 1.77 7.79 1.36
N GLY A 80 1.17 8.20 0.26
CA GLY A 80 -0.20 8.69 0.26
C GLY A 80 -0.68 9.17 -1.09
N ASN A 81 -1.86 9.78 -1.10
CA ASN A 81 -2.43 10.37 -2.30
C ASN A 81 -2.59 11.89 -2.11
N LYS A 82 -2.52 12.62 -3.21
CA LYS A 82 -2.98 13.99 -3.31
C LYS A 82 -4.38 14.02 -3.92
N GLU A 83 -5.05 15.16 -3.87
CA GLU A 83 -6.30 15.34 -4.62
C GLU A 83 -6.03 15.11 -6.11
N ASN A 84 -6.79 14.22 -6.74
CA ASN A 84 -6.66 13.91 -8.16
C ASN A 84 -7.09 15.11 -9.02
N LYS A 85 -6.15 15.78 -9.63
CA LYS A 85 -6.39 16.90 -10.56
C LYS A 85 -6.42 16.45 -12.03
N GLU A 86 -6.21 15.16 -12.27
CA GLU A 86 -6.29 14.59 -13.62
C GLU A 86 -7.76 14.47 -14.05
N LYS A 87 -7.98 14.35 -15.37
CA LYS A 87 -9.31 14.27 -15.97
C LYS A 87 -9.88 12.84 -16.01
N TYR A 88 -9.24 11.90 -15.31
CA TYR A 88 -9.64 10.49 -15.33
C TYR A 88 -9.63 9.87 -13.94
N THR A 89 -10.43 8.84 -13.77
CA THR A 89 -10.45 8.02 -12.56
C THR A 89 -9.30 7.02 -12.59
N ARG A 90 -8.47 7.01 -11.56
CA ARG A 90 -7.48 5.94 -11.37
C ARG A 90 -8.10 4.80 -10.59
N ILE A 91 -7.90 3.57 -11.08
CA ILE A 91 -8.25 2.34 -10.39
C ILE A 91 -6.97 1.55 -10.17
N SER A 92 -6.77 1.06 -8.97
CA SER A 92 -5.61 0.25 -8.58
C SER A 92 -5.99 -0.72 -7.48
N PHE A 93 -5.17 -1.72 -7.26
CA PHE A 93 -5.22 -2.51 -6.04
C PHE A 93 -3.84 -2.55 -5.40
N ASP A 94 -3.82 -2.79 -4.12
CA ASP A 94 -2.60 -2.99 -3.35
C ASP A 94 -2.73 -4.23 -2.47
N PHE A 95 -1.62 -4.88 -2.26
CA PHE A 95 -1.49 -5.97 -1.31
C PHE A 95 -0.06 -6.04 -0.78
N ARG A 96 0.12 -6.78 0.29
CA ARG A 96 1.40 -6.89 0.98
C ARG A 96 1.90 -8.32 0.93
N VAL A 97 3.22 -8.45 0.89
CA VAL A 97 3.91 -9.74 0.99
C VAL A 97 4.99 -9.67 2.06
N ILE A 98 5.25 -10.82 2.70
CA ILE A 98 6.36 -10.99 3.63
C ILE A 98 7.14 -12.22 3.18
N PRO A 99 8.47 -12.12 2.95
CA PRO A 99 9.30 -13.30 2.72
C PRO A 99 9.16 -14.28 3.91
N ILE A 100 8.96 -15.55 3.63
CA ILE A 100 8.72 -16.53 4.69
C ILE A 100 9.87 -16.58 5.72
N SER A 101 11.10 -16.34 5.27
CA SER A 101 12.28 -16.26 6.13
C SER A 101 12.29 -15.06 7.09
N LYS A 102 11.41 -14.09 6.88
CA LYS A 102 11.26 -12.89 7.72
C LYS A 102 9.98 -12.90 8.55
N TRP A 103 9.17 -13.95 8.41
CA TRP A 103 7.95 -14.06 9.19
C TRP A 103 8.26 -14.21 10.68
N ASN A 104 7.62 -13.38 11.49
CA ASN A 104 7.69 -13.45 12.95
C ASN A 104 6.29 -13.61 13.51
N ASN A 105 6.06 -14.66 14.31
CA ASN A 105 4.77 -14.93 14.94
C ASN A 105 4.32 -13.82 15.92
N GLU A 106 5.21 -12.92 16.34
CA GLU A 106 4.84 -11.73 17.11
C GLU A 106 3.86 -10.82 16.34
N ALA A 107 3.85 -10.88 15.01
CA ALA A 107 2.87 -10.17 14.19
C ALA A 107 1.44 -10.62 14.51
N GLU A 108 1.23 -11.89 14.85
CA GLU A 108 -0.07 -12.47 15.13
C GLU A 108 -0.73 -11.90 16.39
N GLU A 109 0.04 -11.32 17.29
CA GLU A 109 -0.46 -10.62 18.49
C GLU A 109 -1.07 -9.24 18.15
N LYS A 110 -0.78 -8.71 16.97
CA LYS A 110 -1.22 -7.39 16.53
C LYS A 110 -2.42 -7.47 15.60
N SER A 111 -3.15 -6.36 15.55
CA SER A 111 -4.25 -6.15 14.61
C SER A 111 -4.06 -4.82 13.90
N SER A 112 -4.53 -4.74 12.67
CA SER A 112 -4.62 -3.48 11.95
C SER A 112 -5.48 -2.47 12.72
N LEU A 113 -4.98 -1.27 12.93
CA LEU A 113 -5.75 -0.19 13.55
C LEU A 113 -6.92 0.27 12.65
N ALA A 114 -6.82 0.04 11.35
CA ALA A 114 -7.83 0.49 10.39
C ALA A 114 -9.11 -0.37 10.41
N ASN A 115 -8.97 -1.70 10.56
CA ASN A 115 -10.09 -2.63 10.41
C ASN A 115 -10.15 -3.73 11.49
N GLN A 116 -9.24 -3.71 12.45
CA GLN A 116 -9.14 -4.66 13.57
C GLN A 116 -8.91 -6.13 13.15
N ILE A 117 -8.51 -6.38 11.89
CA ILE A 117 -8.16 -7.73 11.43
C ILE A 117 -6.78 -8.10 11.99
N LYS A 118 -6.66 -9.31 12.51
CA LYS A 118 -5.39 -9.83 13.05
C LYS A 118 -4.39 -10.13 11.95
N PHE A 119 -3.13 -9.75 12.17
CA PHE A 119 -2.02 -10.02 11.25
C PHE A 119 -1.52 -11.46 11.39
N LYS A 120 -2.38 -12.44 11.12
CA LYS A 120 -2.05 -13.87 11.20
C LYS A 120 -2.38 -14.61 9.90
N ILE A 121 -1.71 -15.74 9.70
CA ILE A 121 -2.00 -16.69 8.62
C ILE A 121 -3.38 -17.31 8.87
N GLY A 122 -4.20 -17.38 7.81
CA GLY A 122 -5.59 -17.81 7.88
C GLY A 122 -6.59 -16.68 8.16
N ASP A 123 -6.13 -15.44 8.39
CA ASP A 123 -6.96 -14.25 8.59
C ASP A 123 -6.52 -13.15 7.61
N TYR A 124 -5.64 -12.22 8.02
CA TYR A 124 -5.11 -11.18 7.14
C TYR A 124 -4.18 -11.75 6.07
N TYR A 125 -3.38 -12.76 6.41
CA TYR A 125 -2.42 -13.37 5.50
C TYR A 125 -2.81 -14.78 5.08
N SER A 126 -2.31 -15.16 3.90
CA SER A 126 -2.25 -16.51 3.38
C SER A 126 -0.80 -16.90 3.10
N ILE A 127 -0.55 -18.18 3.04
CA ILE A 127 0.74 -18.75 2.64
C ILE A 127 0.56 -19.50 1.32
N SER A 128 1.48 -19.32 0.39
CA SER A 128 1.55 -20.15 -0.81
C SER A 128 2.43 -21.36 -0.53
N ASP A 129 2.03 -22.51 -1.08
CA ASP A 129 2.85 -23.73 -1.11
C ASP A 129 4.12 -23.50 -1.93
#